data_2a13aec87f0978eb75bdacca62a5faa5
#
_entry.id   2a13aec87f0978eb75bdacca62a5faa5
#
_cell.length_a   1.000
_cell.length_b   1.000
_cell.length_c   1.000
_cell.angle_alpha   90.00
_cell.angle_beta   90.00
_cell.angle_gamma   90.00
#
_symmetry.space_group_name_H-M   'P 1'
#
loop_
_entity.id
_entity.type
_entity.pdbx_description
1 polymer ?
#
loop_
_entity_poly.entity_id
_entity_poly.type
_entity_poly.pdbx_seq_one_letter_code
_entity_poly.pdbx_strand_id
1 'polypeptide(L)'
;MATERLESDLIGGLLGLIVHDLRNPLSALHSNASFLQTARDAMSPDSKEALEDVAASCEALGHIIDNVELLALALRGERRFEQNSFTVRDLIADALSRSRSLAASYGVRVEFTPSAEVDVRLATSREMLGRALGNLIKNGIQHAQDGAPVRVSAHSDGPRVKLLIEDGGAAVADDFLEKAFTAEGQVSAKGQVGARYSRGVGLFAARLAAEAAGAQVRAVSPPSGSGNAFELSIGR
;
A
#
# COMPACT_ATOMS: atom_id res chain seq x y z
N MET A 1 -0.65 -1.29 -32.14
CA MET A 1 -1.91 -1.39 -31.35
C MET A 1 -2.33 -2.82 -31.06
N ALA A 2 -2.69 -3.69 -32.04
CA ALA A 2 -3.09 -5.09 -31.77
C ALA A 2 -1.93 -5.95 -31.24
N THR A 3 -0.74 -5.82 -31.83
CA THR A 3 0.47 -6.56 -31.41
C THR A 3 0.92 -6.13 -30.02
N GLU A 4 0.96 -4.85 -29.72
CA GLU A 4 1.31 -4.31 -28.39
C GLU A 4 0.35 -4.78 -27.29
N ARG A 5 -0.95 -4.90 -27.61
CA ARG A 5 -1.95 -5.43 -26.69
C ARG A 5 -1.73 -6.92 -26.42
N LEU A 6 -1.42 -7.71 -27.44
CA LEU A 6 -1.09 -9.15 -27.29
C LEU A 6 0.17 -9.35 -26.45
N GLU A 7 1.20 -8.53 -26.64
CA GLU A 7 2.42 -8.57 -25.83
C GLU A 7 2.13 -8.19 -24.38
N SER A 8 1.33 -7.16 -24.15
CA SER A 8 0.91 -6.73 -22.81
C SER A 8 0.12 -7.83 -22.08
N ASP A 9 -0.83 -8.46 -22.76
CA ASP A 9 -1.63 -9.56 -22.21
C ASP A 9 -0.76 -10.78 -21.88
N LEU A 10 0.23 -11.10 -22.73
CA LEU A 10 1.17 -12.20 -22.49
C LEU A 10 2.07 -11.93 -21.29
N ILE A 11 2.65 -10.72 -21.19
CA ILE A 11 3.49 -10.32 -20.07
C ILE A 11 2.66 -10.34 -18.77
N GLY A 12 1.44 -9.81 -18.80
CA GLY A 12 0.53 -9.85 -17.64
C GLY A 12 0.19 -11.28 -17.22
N GLY A 13 0.00 -12.20 -18.19
CA GLY A 13 -0.20 -13.62 -17.91
C GLY A 13 1.01 -14.27 -17.25
N LEU A 14 2.22 -14.03 -17.76
CA LEU A 14 3.46 -14.55 -17.19
C LEU A 14 3.71 -14.02 -15.77
N LEU A 15 3.48 -12.72 -15.53
CA LEU A 15 3.57 -12.16 -14.19
C LEU A 15 2.58 -12.80 -13.23
N GLY A 16 1.35 -13.08 -13.67
CA GLY A 16 0.36 -13.79 -12.87
C GLY A 16 0.80 -15.20 -12.45
N LEU A 17 1.43 -15.95 -13.36
CA LEU A 17 2.01 -17.25 -13.05
C LEU A 17 3.16 -17.13 -12.03
N ILE A 18 4.07 -16.17 -12.22
CA ILE A 18 5.17 -15.91 -11.29
C ILE A 18 4.64 -15.56 -9.89
N VAL A 19 3.62 -14.72 -9.81
CA VAL A 19 2.95 -14.38 -8.54
C VAL A 19 2.41 -15.62 -7.85
N HIS A 20 1.71 -16.48 -8.58
CA HIS A 20 1.18 -17.73 -8.04
C HIS A 20 2.30 -18.63 -7.48
N ASP A 21 3.37 -18.81 -8.25
CA ASP A 21 4.47 -19.69 -7.88
C ASP A 21 5.30 -19.13 -6.70
N LEU A 22 5.36 -17.82 -6.54
CA LEU A 22 6.01 -17.17 -5.39
C LEU A 22 5.15 -17.22 -4.12
N ARG A 23 3.82 -17.18 -4.23
CA ARG A 23 2.93 -17.25 -3.07
C ARG A 23 3.04 -18.56 -2.30
N ASN A 24 3.23 -19.67 -3.00
CA ASN A 24 3.32 -20.98 -2.38
C ASN A 24 4.49 -21.10 -1.38
N PRO A 25 5.78 -20.88 -1.78
CA PRO A 25 6.89 -20.93 -0.84
C PRO A 25 6.81 -19.85 0.24
N LEU A 26 6.29 -18.65 -0.09
CA LEU A 26 6.11 -17.61 0.89
C LEU A 26 5.09 -17.99 1.97
N SER A 27 3.97 -18.61 1.59
CA SER A 27 2.98 -19.12 2.54
C SER A 27 3.57 -20.18 3.47
N ALA A 28 4.43 -21.05 2.95
CA ALA A 28 5.13 -22.05 3.76
C ALA A 28 6.11 -21.39 4.75
N LEU A 29 6.89 -20.40 4.30
CA LEU A 29 7.80 -19.64 5.15
C LEU A 29 7.06 -18.90 6.25
N HIS A 30 5.96 -18.21 5.91
CA HIS A 30 5.12 -17.49 6.87
C HIS A 30 4.50 -18.43 7.92
N SER A 31 3.98 -19.59 7.48
CA SER A 31 3.44 -20.62 8.39
C SER A 31 4.49 -21.15 9.35
N ASN A 32 5.71 -21.43 8.84
CA ASN A 32 6.80 -21.90 9.67
C ASN A 32 7.27 -20.84 10.67
N ALA A 33 7.39 -19.58 10.26
CA ALA A 33 7.71 -18.48 11.16
C ALA A 33 6.64 -18.31 12.24
N SER A 34 5.36 -18.37 11.88
CA SER A 34 4.24 -18.29 12.80
C SER A 34 4.24 -19.47 13.79
N PHE A 35 4.56 -20.68 13.33
CA PHE A 35 4.70 -21.85 14.21
C PHE A 35 5.85 -21.66 15.20
N LEU A 36 7.01 -21.20 14.75
CA LEU A 36 8.15 -20.94 15.62
C LEU A 36 7.86 -19.84 16.64
N GLN A 37 7.03 -18.86 16.32
CA GLN A 37 6.58 -17.83 17.27
C GLN A 37 5.80 -18.41 18.45
N THR A 38 5.14 -19.56 18.29
CA THR A 38 4.46 -20.24 19.43
C THR A 38 5.43 -20.77 20.47
N ALA A 39 6.68 -21.04 20.07
CA ALA A 39 7.76 -21.49 20.95
C ALA A 39 8.72 -20.36 21.38
N ARG A 40 8.36 -19.10 21.09
CA ARG A 40 9.22 -17.91 21.27
C ARG A 40 9.79 -17.79 22.69
N ASP A 41 9.00 -18.07 23.71
CA ASP A 41 9.44 -17.90 25.11
C ASP A 41 10.63 -18.77 25.48
N ALA A 42 10.79 -19.92 24.82
CA ALA A 42 11.91 -20.85 25.04
C ALA A 42 13.16 -20.51 24.22
N MET A 43 13.12 -19.49 23.36
CA MET A 43 14.21 -19.11 22.47
C MET A 43 15.19 -18.14 23.15
N SER A 44 16.45 -18.16 22.70
CA SER A 44 17.43 -17.13 23.05
C SER A 44 17.03 -15.76 22.46
N PRO A 45 17.53 -14.64 23.04
CA PRO A 45 17.28 -13.31 22.49
C PRO A 45 17.62 -13.19 20.98
N ASP A 46 18.77 -13.70 20.58
CA ASP A 46 19.22 -13.68 19.18
C ASP A 46 18.30 -14.47 18.26
N SER A 47 17.78 -15.61 18.75
CA SER A 47 16.82 -16.42 17.97
C SER A 47 15.46 -15.74 17.85
N LYS A 48 15.06 -14.97 18.85
CA LYS A 48 13.83 -14.16 18.79
C LYS A 48 13.94 -13.05 17.75
N GLU A 49 15.06 -12.32 17.75
CA GLU A 49 15.36 -11.28 16.80
C GLU A 49 15.39 -11.83 15.36
N ALA A 50 16.12 -12.93 15.15
CA ALA A 50 16.15 -13.59 13.85
C ALA A 50 14.77 -14.04 13.35
N LEU A 51 13.91 -14.53 14.26
CA LEU A 51 12.55 -14.93 13.90
C LEU A 51 11.67 -13.72 13.53
N GLU A 52 11.83 -12.60 14.23
CA GLU A 52 11.14 -11.35 13.92
C GLU A 52 11.56 -10.83 12.54
N ASP A 53 12.86 -10.89 12.21
CA ASP A 53 13.40 -10.51 10.91
C ASP A 53 12.85 -11.39 9.79
N VAL A 54 12.73 -12.70 10.01
CA VAL A 54 12.13 -13.63 9.04
C VAL A 54 10.66 -13.29 8.82
N ALA A 55 9.89 -13.05 9.88
CA ALA A 55 8.49 -12.69 9.78
C ALA A 55 8.30 -11.35 9.01
N ALA A 56 9.09 -10.34 9.33
CA ALA A 56 9.07 -9.05 8.64
C ALA A 56 9.45 -9.19 7.15
N SER A 57 10.42 -10.06 6.83
CA SER A 57 10.82 -10.34 5.45
C SER A 57 9.70 -11.05 4.68
N CYS A 58 9.00 -11.99 5.29
CA CYS A 58 7.84 -12.66 4.69
C CYS A 58 6.71 -11.65 4.37
N GLU A 59 6.41 -10.75 5.30
CA GLU A 59 5.42 -9.68 5.09
C GLU A 59 5.83 -8.76 3.94
N ALA A 60 7.10 -8.35 3.90
CA ALA A 60 7.63 -7.49 2.83
C ALA A 60 7.53 -8.15 1.45
N LEU A 61 7.88 -9.45 1.35
CA LEU A 61 7.74 -10.23 0.12
C LEU A 61 6.28 -10.37 -0.30
N GLY A 62 5.36 -10.62 0.64
CA GLY A 62 3.93 -10.67 0.38
C GLY A 62 3.43 -9.40 -0.29
N HIS A 63 3.82 -8.25 0.23
CA HIS A 63 3.45 -6.96 -0.36
C HIS A 63 4.03 -6.73 -1.77
N ILE A 64 5.27 -7.18 -2.02
CA ILE A 64 5.84 -7.09 -3.36
C ILE A 64 5.03 -7.95 -4.34
N ILE A 65 4.68 -9.16 -3.94
CA ILE A 65 3.87 -10.09 -4.74
C ILE A 65 2.50 -9.47 -5.03
N ASP A 66 1.83 -8.88 -4.03
CA ASP A 66 0.54 -8.20 -4.20
C ASP A 66 0.63 -7.02 -5.18
N ASN A 67 1.71 -6.26 -5.14
CA ASN A 67 1.93 -5.14 -6.08
C ASN A 67 2.22 -5.64 -7.50
N VAL A 68 2.96 -6.75 -7.66
CA VAL A 68 3.19 -7.37 -8.97
C VAL A 68 1.89 -7.94 -9.54
N GLU A 69 1.02 -8.50 -8.71
CA GLU A 69 -0.30 -8.95 -9.12
C GLU A 69 -1.15 -7.79 -9.67
N LEU A 70 -1.19 -6.65 -8.98
CA LEU A 70 -1.88 -5.46 -9.48
C LEU A 70 -1.36 -5.01 -10.85
N LEU A 71 -0.04 -5.06 -11.05
CA LEU A 71 0.57 -4.77 -12.34
C LEU A 71 0.12 -5.78 -13.40
N ALA A 72 0.12 -7.08 -13.08
CA ALA A 72 -0.34 -8.13 -13.99
C ALA A 72 -1.81 -7.94 -14.40
N LEU A 73 -2.69 -7.61 -13.44
CA LEU A 73 -4.10 -7.31 -13.69
C LEU A 73 -4.27 -6.07 -14.60
N ALA A 74 -3.50 -5.03 -14.35
CA ALA A 74 -3.53 -3.80 -15.16
C ALA A 74 -3.07 -4.04 -16.61
N LEU A 75 -2.01 -4.84 -16.81
CA LEU A 75 -1.49 -5.22 -18.14
C LEU A 75 -2.49 -6.06 -18.93
N ARG A 76 -3.25 -6.93 -18.29
CA ARG A 76 -4.34 -7.71 -18.90
C ARG A 76 -5.60 -6.89 -19.16
N GLY A 77 -5.62 -5.62 -18.73
CA GLY A 77 -6.79 -4.77 -18.86
C GLY A 77 -7.99 -5.24 -18.03
N GLU A 78 -7.75 -6.04 -17.00
CA GLU A 78 -8.80 -6.48 -16.07
C GLU A 78 -9.30 -5.30 -15.26
N ARG A 79 -10.60 -4.99 -15.42
CA ARG A 79 -11.28 -3.87 -14.76
C ARG A 79 -12.53 -4.30 -14.00
N ARG A 80 -12.82 -5.59 -13.97
CA ARG A 80 -14.00 -6.12 -13.28
C ARG A 80 -13.57 -6.72 -11.95
N PHE A 81 -13.76 -5.95 -10.89
CA PHE A 81 -13.55 -6.38 -9.52
C PHE A 81 -14.89 -6.47 -8.81
N GLU A 82 -14.97 -7.33 -7.81
CA GLU A 82 -16.17 -7.49 -7.02
C GLU A 82 -16.57 -6.16 -6.38
N GLN A 83 -17.83 -5.77 -6.58
CA GLN A 83 -18.40 -4.57 -5.99
C GLN A 83 -19.06 -4.93 -4.66
N ASN A 84 -18.71 -4.22 -3.62
CA ASN A 84 -19.20 -4.45 -2.27
C ASN A 84 -19.81 -3.16 -1.72
N SER A 85 -20.74 -3.29 -0.77
CA SER A 85 -21.25 -2.16 0.01
C SER A 85 -20.64 -2.21 1.41
N PHE A 86 -19.89 -1.19 1.79
CA PHE A 86 -19.17 -1.10 3.06
C PHE A 86 -19.06 0.36 3.52
N THR A 87 -18.70 0.59 4.76
CA THR A 87 -18.44 1.95 5.26
C THR A 87 -16.98 2.35 5.09
N VAL A 88 -16.71 3.65 5.03
CA VAL A 88 -15.33 4.17 5.07
C VAL A 88 -14.63 3.72 6.36
N ARG A 89 -15.37 3.63 7.47
CA ARG A 89 -14.87 3.09 8.75
C ARG A 89 -14.31 1.69 8.60
N ASP A 90 -15.06 0.78 7.96
CA ASP A 90 -14.62 -0.60 7.75
C ASP A 90 -13.34 -0.67 6.91
N LEU A 91 -13.26 0.15 5.85
CA LEU A 91 -12.07 0.23 5.00
C LEU A 91 -10.84 0.68 5.78
N ILE A 92 -10.97 1.76 6.57
CA ILE A 92 -9.86 2.30 7.37
C ILE A 92 -9.47 1.30 8.45
N ALA A 93 -10.42 0.72 9.17
CA ALA A 93 -10.15 -0.25 10.24
C ALA A 93 -9.36 -1.46 9.72
N ASP A 94 -9.73 -2.00 8.56
CA ASP A 94 -8.99 -3.09 7.92
C ASP A 94 -7.57 -2.69 7.54
N ALA A 95 -7.39 -1.51 6.92
CA ALA A 95 -6.08 -1.04 6.50
C ALA A 95 -5.16 -0.80 7.71
N LEU A 96 -5.68 -0.19 8.78
CA LEU A 96 -4.93 0.01 10.03
C LEU A 96 -4.57 -1.31 10.69
N SER A 97 -5.49 -2.27 10.72
CA SER A 97 -5.22 -3.61 11.30
C SER A 97 -4.08 -4.31 10.58
N ARG A 98 -4.06 -4.28 9.25
CA ARG A 98 -3.00 -4.89 8.43
C ARG A 98 -1.66 -4.16 8.52
N SER A 99 -1.65 -2.89 8.91
CA SER A 99 -0.43 -2.08 9.02
C SER A 99 0.25 -2.17 10.40
N ARG A 100 -0.38 -2.81 11.40
CA ARG A 100 0.11 -2.82 12.79
C ARG A 100 1.49 -3.43 12.96
N SER A 101 1.73 -4.59 12.37
CA SER A 101 3.01 -5.29 12.46
C SER A 101 4.13 -4.43 11.85
N LEU A 102 3.90 -3.90 10.65
CA LEU A 102 4.85 -3.02 9.98
C LEU A 102 5.10 -1.73 10.79
N ALA A 103 4.06 -1.10 11.32
CA ALA A 103 4.20 0.11 12.12
C ALA A 103 5.04 -0.15 13.38
N ALA A 104 4.81 -1.30 14.04
CA ALA A 104 5.58 -1.72 15.21
C ALA A 104 7.06 -1.95 14.87
N SER A 105 7.38 -2.61 13.76
CA SER A 105 8.77 -2.87 13.34
C SER A 105 9.54 -1.60 12.97
N TYR A 106 8.84 -0.54 12.54
CA TYR A 106 9.43 0.77 12.26
C TYR A 106 9.38 1.73 13.46
N GLY A 107 8.78 1.33 14.59
CA GLY A 107 8.58 2.22 15.75
C GLY A 107 7.67 3.42 15.45
N VAL A 108 6.80 3.32 14.43
CA VAL A 108 5.92 4.39 13.96
C VAL A 108 4.52 4.18 14.51
N ARG A 109 3.89 5.24 14.99
CA ARG A 109 2.47 5.23 15.35
C ARG A 109 1.63 5.60 14.15
N VAL A 110 0.53 4.86 13.92
CA VAL A 110 -0.48 5.24 12.93
C VAL A 110 -1.70 5.76 13.69
N GLU A 111 -1.99 7.04 13.50
CA GLU A 111 -3.06 7.77 14.19
C GLU A 111 -4.24 7.95 13.22
N PHE A 112 -5.44 7.62 13.68
CA PHE A 112 -6.66 7.85 12.93
C PHE A 112 -7.51 8.91 13.63
N THR A 113 -7.89 9.95 12.89
CA THR A 113 -8.81 10.99 13.36
C THR A 113 -10.22 10.70 12.83
N PRO A 114 -11.13 10.22 13.70
CA PRO A 114 -12.51 9.96 13.30
C PRO A 114 -13.23 11.26 12.93
N SER A 115 -14.09 11.18 11.91
CA SER A 115 -14.99 12.25 11.49
C SER A 115 -16.36 11.67 11.11
N ALA A 116 -17.34 12.48 10.84
CA ALA A 116 -18.67 12.03 10.42
C ALA A 116 -18.63 11.28 9.06
N GLU A 117 -17.65 11.54 8.24
CA GLU A 117 -17.47 10.93 6.92
C GLU A 117 -17.12 9.45 6.96
N VAL A 118 -16.69 8.93 8.10
CA VAL A 118 -16.35 7.49 8.22
C VAL A 118 -17.57 6.57 8.15
N ASP A 119 -18.76 7.09 8.42
CA ASP A 119 -20.01 6.33 8.36
C ASP A 119 -20.66 6.36 6.96
N VAL A 120 -20.06 7.09 6.01
CA VAL A 120 -20.48 7.08 4.60
C VAL A 120 -20.30 5.68 4.02
N ARG A 121 -21.37 5.20 3.34
CA ARG A 121 -21.31 3.93 2.60
C ARG A 121 -20.81 4.17 1.18
N LEU A 122 -19.92 3.28 0.78
CA LEU A 122 -19.36 3.21 -0.56
C LEU A 122 -19.89 1.96 -1.28
N ALA A 123 -20.04 2.06 -2.60
CA ALA A 123 -20.44 0.96 -3.48
C ALA A 123 -19.37 0.81 -4.57
N THR A 124 -18.29 0.10 -4.26
CA THR A 124 -17.17 -0.14 -5.17
C THR A 124 -16.35 -1.35 -4.69
N SER A 125 -15.19 -1.63 -5.32
CA SER A 125 -14.33 -2.71 -4.87
C SER A 125 -13.62 -2.37 -3.56
N ARG A 126 -14.06 -3.00 -2.45
CA ARG A 126 -13.42 -2.90 -1.14
C ARG A 126 -11.99 -3.40 -1.16
N GLU A 127 -11.75 -4.48 -1.92
CA GLU A 127 -10.41 -5.06 -2.07
C GLU A 127 -9.43 -4.06 -2.69
N MET A 128 -9.81 -3.48 -3.84
CA MET A 128 -8.94 -2.55 -4.55
C MET A 128 -8.69 -1.26 -3.75
N LEU A 129 -9.73 -0.70 -3.12
CA LEU A 129 -9.54 0.44 -2.22
C LEU A 129 -8.67 0.10 -1.00
N GLY A 130 -8.83 -1.10 -0.45
CA GLY A 130 -8.00 -1.59 0.66
C GLY A 130 -6.53 -1.72 0.27
N ARG A 131 -6.23 -2.20 -0.94
CA ARG A 131 -4.88 -2.27 -1.51
C ARG A 131 -4.30 -0.86 -1.73
N ALA A 132 -5.09 0.07 -2.28
CA ALA A 132 -4.66 1.45 -2.47
C ALA A 132 -4.31 2.12 -1.13
N LEU A 133 -5.24 2.11 -0.18
CA LEU A 133 -5.05 2.71 1.15
C LEU A 133 -3.89 2.06 1.92
N GLY A 134 -3.78 0.74 1.87
CA GLY A 134 -2.69 -0.02 2.51
C GLY A 134 -1.32 0.37 1.96
N ASN A 135 -1.18 0.53 0.63
CA ASN A 135 0.07 0.99 0.02
C ASN A 135 0.44 2.42 0.44
N LEU A 136 -0.54 3.33 0.56
CA LEU A 136 -0.30 4.70 1.02
C LEU A 136 0.13 4.73 2.49
N ILE A 137 -0.56 4.00 3.38
CA ILE A 137 -0.19 3.91 4.81
C ILE A 137 1.19 3.29 4.98
N LYS A 138 1.48 2.19 4.27
CA LYS A 138 2.79 1.55 4.29
C LYS A 138 3.89 2.50 3.85
N ASN A 139 3.65 3.25 2.78
CA ASN A 139 4.58 4.25 2.30
C ASN A 139 4.86 5.31 3.40
N GLY A 140 3.82 5.82 4.06
CA GLY A 140 3.97 6.74 5.18
C GLY A 140 4.79 6.16 6.32
N ILE A 141 4.55 4.90 6.72
CA ILE A 141 5.31 4.21 7.77
C ILE A 141 6.80 4.10 7.41
N GLN A 142 7.11 3.70 6.17
CA GLN A 142 8.49 3.51 5.72
C GLN A 142 9.29 4.81 5.60
N HIS A 143 8.60 5.94 5.48
CA HIS A 143 9.21 7.26 5.28
C HIS A 143 9.08 8.20 6.47
N ALA A 144 8.30 7.84 7.48
CA ALA A 144 8.23 8.57 8.74
C ALA A 144 9.63 8.71 9.36
N GLN A 145 9.95 9.90 9.87
CA GLN A 145 11.22 10.21 10.52
C GLN A 145 11.01 10.44 12.02
N ASP A 146 12.03 10.11 12.80
CA ASP A 146 12.13 10.45 14.23
C ASP A 146 10.89 10.09 15.08
N GLY A 147 10.21 8.98 14.75
CA GLY A 147 9.00 8.55 15.44
C GLY A 147 7.76 9.42 15.17
N ALA A 148 7.81 10.26 14.15
CA ALA A 148 6.65 11.03 13.72
C ALA A 148 5.49 10.09 13.33
N PRO A 149 4.25 10.37 13.72
CA PRO A 149 3.13 9.51 13.40
C PRO A 149 2.73 9.63 11.92
N VAL A 150 2.22 8.53 11.38
CA VAL A 150 1.41 8.56 10.16
C VAL A 150 -0.03 8.88 10.56
N ARG A 151 -0.61 9.93 10.00
CA ARG A 151 -1.99 10.35 10.29
C ARG A 151 -2.91 9.98 9.14
N VAL A 152 -4.03 9.36 9.49
CA VAL A 152 -5.11 9.04 8.55
C VAL A 152 -6.34 9.84 8.96
N SER A 153 -6.93 10.55 8.01
CA SER A 153 -8.19 11.27 8.23
C SER A 153 -9.13 11.09 7.04
N ALA A 154 -10.43 11.35 7.27
CA ALA A 154 -11.46 11.31 6.24
C ALA A 154 -12.27 12.60 6.23
N HIS A 155 -12.59 13.14 5.06
CA HIS A 155 -13.44 14.30 4.90
C HIS A 155 -14.25 14.22 3.62
N SER A 156 -15.38 14.93 3.60
CA SER A 156 -16.22 15.05 2.42
C SER A 156 -15.81 16.23 1.56
N ASP A 157 -15.89 16.04 0.25
CA ASP A 157 -15.78 17.10 -0.73
C ASP A 157 -16.88 16.89 -1.78
N GLY A 158 -18.05 17.45 -1.52
CA GLY A 158 -19.24 17.26 -2.33
C GLY A 158 -19.64 15.78 -2.45
N PRO A 159 -19.67 15.22 -3.69
CA PRO A 159 -20.05 13.83 -3.90
C PRO A 159 -18.92 12.84 -3.63
N ARG A 160 -17.76 13.30 -3.16
CA ARG A 160 -16.59 12.47 -2.91
C ARG A 160 -16.26 12.38 -1.43
N VAL A 161 -15.69 11.25 -1.05
CA VAL A 161 -14.98 11.07 0.22
C VAL A 161 -13.49 11.08 -0.08
N LYS A 162 -12.75 11.84 0.68
CA LYS A 162 -11.29 11.95 0.60
C LYS A 162 -10.68 11.35 1.85
N LEU A 163 -9.79 10.39 1.67
CA LEU A 163 -8.93 9.87 2.72
C LEU A 163 -7.58 10.53 2.56
N LEU A 164 -7.10 11.19 3.61
CA LEU A 164 -5.80 11.84 3.65
C LEU A 164 -4.86 11.01 4.51
N ILE A 165 -3.69 10.72 3.99
CA ILE A 165 -2.61 10.03 4.67
C ILE A 165 -1.41 10.98 4.71
N GLU A 166 -1.06 11.45 5.91
CA GLU A 166 0.09 12.33 6.15
C GLU A 166 1.21 11.54 6.81
N ASP A 167 2.43 11.73 6.36
CA ASP A 167 3.63 11.24 7.02
C ASP A 167 4.50 12.41 7.51
N GLY A 168 5.25 12.18 8.57
CA GLY A 168 6.22 13.14 9.10
C GLY A 168 7.61 13.00 8.50
N GLY A 169 7.73 12.47 7.30
CA GLY A 169 9.01 12.30 6.61
C GLY A 169 9.60 13.62 6.10
N ALA A 170 10.78 13.56 5.51
CA ALA A 170 11.35 14.72 4.82
C ALA A 170 10.44 15.11 3.65
N ALA A 171 10.12 16.40 3.54
CA ALA A 171 9.32 16.91 2.45
C ALA A 171 10.00 16.63 1.09
N VAL A 172 9.20 16.18 0.14
CA VAL A 172 9.60 15.88 -1.24
C VAL A 172 8.90 16.86 -2.18
N ALA A 173 9.59 17.31 -3.21
CA ALA A 173 9.01 18.23 -4.18
C ALA A 173 7.79 17.61 -4.87
N ASP A 174 6.74 18.41 -5.07
CA ASP A 174 5.44 17.96 -5.59
C ASP A 174 5.54 17.26 -6.95
N ASP A 175 6.37 17.78 -7.86
CA ASP A 175 6.59 17.20 -9.19
C ASP A 175 7.27 15.82 -9.14
N PHE A 176 8.08 15.58 -8.10
CA PHE A 176 8.67 14.26 -7.86
C PHE A 176 7.66 13.28 -7.27
N LEU A 177 6.81 13.74 -6.34
CA LEU A 177 5.74 12.93 -5.76
C LEU A 177 4.73 12.49 -6.82
N GLU A 178 4.34 13.38 -7.73
CA GLU A 178 3.43 13.03 -8.84
C GLU A 178 4.05 11.98 -9.76
N LYS A 179 5.33 12.10 -10.09
CA LYS A 179 6.05 11.09 -10.89
C LYS A 179 6.15 9.73 -10.18
N ALA A 180 6.20 9.71 -8.83
CA ALA A 180 6.26 8.47 -8.07
C ALA A 180 5.03 7.57 -8.24
N PHE A 181 3.91 8.12 -8.71
CA PHE A 181 2.72 7.35 -9.07
C PHE A 181 2.76 6.78 -10.49
N THR A 182 3.80 7.03 -11.29
CA THR A 182 3.93 6.54 -12.66
C THR A 182 4.99 5.44 -12.79
N ALA A 183 4.84 4.57 -13.78
CA ALA A 183 5.82 3.53 -14.06
C ALA A 183 7.19 4.14 -14.43
N GLU A 184 7.19 5.17 -15.29
CA GLU A 184 8.42 5.85 -15.72
C GLU A 184 9.12 6.51 -14.52
N GLY A 185 8.38 7.15 -13.62
CA GLY A 185 8.92 7.77 -12.41
C GLY A 185 9.55 6.74 -11.49
N GLN A 186 8.94 5.57 -11.31
CA GLN A 186 9.50 4.48 -10.52
C GLN A 186 10.80 3.92 -11.11
N VAL A 187 10.87 3.77 -12.43
CA VAL A 187 12.08 3.28 -13.13
C VAL A 187 13.19 4.32 -13.08
N SER A 188 12.90 5.59 -13.38
CA SER A 188 13.90 6.66 -13.45
C SER A 188 14.45 7.08 -12.08
N ALA A 189 13.69 6.89 -11.01
CA ALA A 189 14.12 7.21 -9.66
C ALA A 189 14.98 6.10 -9.01
N LYS A 190 15.06 4.92 -9.62
CA LYS A 190 15.84 3.79 -9.09
C LYS A 190 17.33 4.14 -9.07
N GLY A 191 17.91 4.17 -7.86
CA GLY A 191 19.35 4.45 -7.65
C GLY A 191 19.70 5.93 -7.50
N GLN A 192 18.75 6.87 -7.56
CA GLN A 192 19.03 8.28 -7.27
C GLN A 192 19.12 8.54 -5.77
N VAL A 193 20.10 9.33 -5.37
CA VAL A 193 20.23 9.80 -3.98
C VAL A 193 19.05 10.70 -3.66
N GLY A 194 18.30 10.38 -2.62
CA GLY A 194 17.08 11.12 -2.23
C GLY A 194 15.77 10.57 -2.78
N ALA A 195 15.79 9.59 -3.67
CA ALA A 195 14.60 8.93 -4.21
C ALA A 195 13.96 7.97 -3.18
N ARG A 196 13.56 8.50 -2.02
CA ARG A 196 13.01 7.70 -0.91
C ARG A 196 11.73 6.95 -1.31
N TYR A 197 10.85 7.61 -2.07
CA TYR A 197 9.56 7.05 -2.52
C TYR A 197 9.65 6.13 -3.75
N SER A 198 10.86 5.86 -4.24
CA SER A 198 11.09 4.95 -5.38
C SER A 198 11.66 3.58 -4.98
N ARG A 199 11.69 3.25 -3.69
CA ARG A 199 12.20 1.93 -3.23
C ARG A 199 11.27 0.76 -3.53
N GLY A 200 10.23 0.99 -4.31
CA GLY A 200 9.31 -0.06 -4.71
C GLY A 200 8.12 0.50 -5.48
N VAL A 201 7.37 -0.36 -6.10
CA VAL A 201 6.19 0.00 -6.92
C VAL A 201 4.95 0.37 -6.10
N GLY A 202 5.09 0.65 -4.79
CA GLY A 202 3.96 0.82 -3.86
C GLY A 202 3.02 1.98 -4.23
N LEU A 203 3.55 3.18 -4.54
CA LEU A 203 2.72 4.31 -4.95
C LEU A 203 2.09 4.09 -6.32
N PHE A 204 2.83 3.51 -7.27
CA PHE A 204 2.28 3.15 -8.56
C PHE A 204 1.17 2.08 -8.42
N ALA A 205 1.39 1.06 -7.59
CA ALA A 205 0.37 0.06 -7.26
C ALA A 205 -0.85 0.66 -6.56
N ALA A 206 -0.66 1.64 -5.66
CA ALA A 206 -1.75 2.39 -5.05
C ALA A 206 -2.62 3.09 -6.10
N ARG A 207 -2.00 3.71 -7.10
CA ARG A 207 -2.70 4.34 -8.23
C ARG A 207 -3.47 3.32 -9.05
N LEU A 208 -2.85 2.21 -9.45
CA LEU A 208 -3.52 1.15 -10.22
C LEU A 208 -4.74 0.59 -9.47
N ALA A 209 -4.60 0.32 -8.18
CA ALA A 209 -5.68 -0.17 -7.35
C ALA A 209 -6.81 0.86 -7.19
N ALA A 210 -6.48 2.14 -6.99
CA ALA A 210 -7.46 3.22 -6.90
C ALA A 210 -8.25 3.36 -8.21
N GLU A 211 -7.56 3.40 -9.36
CA GLU A 211 -8.18 3.47 -10.69
C GLU A 211 -9.09 2.27 -10.96
N ALA A 212 -8.69 1.06 -10.54
CA ALA A 212 -9.49 -0.15 -10.64
C ALA A 212 -10.79 -0.08 -9.82
N ALA A 213 -10.79 0.68 -8.72
CA ALA A 213 -11.97 0.94 -7.89
C ALA A 213 -12.76 2.21 -8.32
N GLY A 214 -12.38 2.87 -9.41
CA GLY A 214 -12.99 4.14 -9.83
C GLY A 214 -12.64 5.34 -8.94
N ALA A 215 -11.58 5.22 -8.16
CA ALA A 215 -11.05 6.25 -7.29
C ALA A 215 -9.79 6.91 -7.90
N GLN A 216 -9.33 7.97 -7.27
CA GLN A 216 -8.13 8.70 -7.67
C GLN A 216 -7.18 8.85 -6.49
N VAL A 217 -5.89 8.76 -6.75
CA VAL A 217 -4.85 9.06 -5.77
C VAL A 217 -3.95 10.17 -6.30
N ARG A 218 -3.52 11.07 -5.40
CA ARG A 218 -2.60 12.15 -5.74
C ARG A 218 -1.77 12.56 -4.52
N ALA A 219 -0.64 13.19 -4.76
CA ALA A 219 0.06 13.94 -3.74
C ALA A 219 -0.65 15.27 -3.48
N VAL A 220 -0.64 15.72 -2.24
CA VAL A 220 -1.20 17.02 -1.84
C VAL A 220 -0.29 17.66 -0.80
N SER A 221 -0.39 18.97 -0.64
CA SER A 221 0.31 19.65 0.45
C SER A 221 -0.24 19.19 1.80
N PRO A 222 0.62 18.79 2.76
CA PRO A 222 0.17 18.32 4.05
C PRO A 222 -0.48 19.46 4.84
N PRO A 223 -1.70 19.28 5.39
CA PRO A 223 -2.34 20.26 6.26
C PRO A 223 -1.51 20.64 7.50
N SER A 224 -0.68 19.71 7.99
CA SER A 224 0.27 19.96 9.08
C SER A 224 1.38 20.93 8.72
N GLY A 225 1.57 21.25 7.43
CA GLY A 225 2.65 22.10 6.92
C GLY A 225 4.03 21.44 6.91
N SER A 226 4.14 20.16 7.26
CA SER A 226 5.41 19.42 7.27
C SER A 226 5.21 17.98 6.81
N GLY A 227 6.25 17.38 6.22
CA GLY A 227 6.17 16.01 5.70
C GLY A 227 5.53 15.93 4.33
N ASN A 228 4.87 14.81 4.05
CA ASN A 228 4.17 14.58 2.79
C ASN A 228 2.74 14.12 3.05
N ALA A 229 1.87 14.33 2.09
CA ALA A 229 0.49 13.89 2.17
C ALA A 229 -0.01 13.30 0.86
N PHE A 230 -0.81 12.25 0.98
CA PHE A 230 -1.45 11.56 -0.13
C PHE A 230 -2.95 11.54 0.08
N GLU A 231 -3.69 11.89 -0.95
CA GLU A 231 -5.15 11.90 -0.95
C GLU A 231 -5.68 10.77 -1.81
N LEU A 232 -6.55 9.92 -1.25
CA LEU A 232 -7.36 8.94 -1.98
C LEU A 232 -8.79 9.46 -2.06
N SER A 233 -9.24 9.85 -3.26
CA SER A 233 -10.55 10.44 -3.54
C SER A 233 -11.49 9.42 -4.16
N ILE A 234 -12.61 9.14 -3.48
CA ILE A 234 -13.56 8.07 -3.80
C ILE A 234 -14.93 8.70 -4.10
N GLY A 235 -15.59 8.33 -5.21
CA GLY A 235 -16.98 8.69 -5.48
C GLY A 235 -17.93 7.95 -4.53
N ARG A 236 -19.04 8.62 -4.16
CA ARG A 236 -20.13 8.01 -3.38
C ARG A 236 -21.07 7.21 -4.24
#